data_d54c77950fc50e66e12b4ac31dfddefe
#
_entry.id   d54c77950fc50e66e12b4ac31dfddefe
#
_cell.length_a   1.000
_cell.length_b   1.000
_cell.length_c   1.000
_cell.angle_alpha   90.00
_cell.angle_beta   90.00
_cell.angle_gamma   90.00
#
_symmetry.space_group_name_H-M   'P 1'
#
loop_
_entity.id
_entity.type
_entity.pdbx_description
1 polymer ?
#
loop_
_entity_poly.entity_id
_entity_poly.type
_entity_poly.pdbx_seq_one_letter_code
_entity_poly.pdbx_strand_id
1 'polypeptide(L)'
;MIVTGVVLTSGDETGLGRLDGRTLIDHAVSALRGSGVVDVVSVLSADSPASFADGTEVVVLHDPHRPLAPASLVTAVVAAVRAGADAAVPVVEVTETVKEVDSGGRIVRTVPRDELVQLQYPRAVRPSALRPDGSVAVGARTVTVPGAADAFPVRDRLDLQLAAAVLAARS
;
A
#
# COMPACT_ATOMS: atom_id res chain seq x y z
N MET A 1 10.55 8.34 18.64
CA MET A 1 10.01 7.21 17.84
C MET A 1 9.94 7.65 16.40
N ILE A 2 10.85 7.15 15.54
CA ILE A 2 10.97 7.57 14.14
C ILE A 2 10.11 6.67 13.27
N VAL A 3 9.27 7.27 12.45
CA VAL A 3 8.48 6.61 11.41
C VAL A 3 9.07 6.96 10.04
N THR A 4 9.57 5.97 9.33
CA THR A 4 10.12 6.14 7.98
C THR A 4 9.11 5.68 6.95
N GLY A 5 8.68 6.58 6.07
CA GLY A 5 7.88 6.28 4.88
C GLY A 5 8.78 5.93 3.70
N VAL A 6 8.45 4.86 3.00
CA VAL A 6 9.18 4.40 1.81
C VAL A 6 8.20 4.22 0.67
N VAL A 7 8.40 4.96 -0.42
CA VAL A 7 7.72 4.70 -1.70
C VAL A 7 8.56 3.72 -2.50
N LEU A 8 7.99 2.54 -2.78
CA LEU A 8 8.67 1.48 -3.54
C LEU A 8 8.33 1.63 -5.02
N THR A 9 9.34 1.91 -5.84
CA THR A 9 9.18 2.07 -7.29
C THR A 9 9.67 0.84 -8.04
N SER A 10 8.92 0.41 -9.04
CA SER A 10 9.28 -0.65 -9.99
C SER A 10 9.82 -0.09 -11.32
N GLY A 11 9.66 1.22 -11.52
CA GLY A 11 10.14 1.93 -12.73
C GLY A 11 9.09 2.07 -13.82
N ASP A 12 7.99 1.32 -13.77
CA ASP A 12 6.90 1.37 -14.75
C ASP A 12 5.89 2.51 -14.50
N GLU A 13 5.89 3.09 -13.29
CA GLU A 13 5.00 4.20 -12.90
C GLU A 13 5.14 5.41 -13.82
N THR A 14 6.34 5.66 -14.34
CA THR A 14 6.62 6.79 -15.21
C THR A 14 5.94 6.66 -16.58
N GLY A 15 5.70 5.44 -17.05
CA GLY A 15 5.02 5.14 -18.30
C GLY A 15 3.51 5.39 -18.28
N LEU A 16 2.91 5.43 -17.09
CA LEU A 16 1.46 5.65 -16.93
C LEU A 16 1.04 7.10 -17.14
N GLY A 17 1.96 8.06 -16.94
CA GLY A 17 1.69 9.49 -17.10
C GLY A 17 1.54 10.24 -15.77
N ARG A 18 0.77 11.34 -15.83
CA ARG A 18 0.57 12.23 -14.68
C ARG A 18 -0.90 12.29 -14.27
N LEU A 19 -1.13 12.31 -12.99
CA LEU A 19 -2.43 12.56 -12.38
C LEU A 19 -2.44 14.00 -11.85
N ASP A 20 -3.33 14.82 -12.39
CA ASP A 20 -3.42 16.25 -12.04
C ASP A 20 -2.04 16.97 -12.09
N GLY A 21 -1.33 16.79 -13.20
CA GLY A 21 -0.02 17.39 -13.44
C GLY A 21 1.15 16.83 -12.60
N ARG A 22 0.91 15.91 -11.68
CA ARG A 22 1.89 15.32 -10.75
C ARG A 22 2.16 13.85 -11.10
N THR A 23 3.34 13.36 -10.78
CA THR A 23 3.64 11.93 -10.91
C THR A 23 2.90 11.10 -9.86
N LEU A 24 2.71 9.79 -10.11
CA LEU A 24 2.13 8.88 -9.12
C LEU A 24 3.00 8.81 -7.85
N ILE A 25 4.33 8.90 -8.02
CA ILE A 25 5.29 8.98 -6.91
C ILE A 25 5.04 10.24 -6.05
N ASP A 26 4.81 11.41 -6.68
CA ASP A 26 4.53 12.65 -5.95
C ASP A 26 3.25 12.54 -5.11
N HIS A 27 2.23 11.85 -5.62
CA HIS A 27 1.00 11.59 -4.86
C HIS A 27 1.27 10.70 -3.65
N ALA A 28 2.02 9.60 -3.83
CA ALA A 28 2.40 8.70 -2.75
C ALA A 28 3.24 9.42 -1.67
N VAL A 29 4.23 10.20 -2.07
CA VAL A 29 5.04 11.03 -1.15
C VAL A 29 4.16 12.01 -0.39
N SER A 30 3.19 12.64 -1.07
CA SER A 30 2.27 13.59 -0.44
C SER A 30 1.35 12.93 0.57
N ALA A 31 0.85 11.72 0.30
CA ALA A 31 0.04 10.95 1.26
C ALA A 31 0.83 10.63 2.53
N LEU A 32 2.09 10.19 2.37
CA LEU A 32 2.98 9.92 3.50
C LEU A 32 3.22 11.18 4.35
N ARG A 33 3.64 12.29 3.72
CA ARG A 33 3.91 13.56 4.41
C ARG A 33 2.65 14.17 5.02
N GLY A 34 1.54 14.15 4.28
CA GLY A 34 0.26 14.72 4.72
C GLY A 34 -0.38 13.96 5.88
N SER A 35 0.11 12.78 6.23
CA SER A 35 -0.37 12.02 7.38
C SER A 35 0.00 12.65 8.73
N GLY A 36 1.06 13.46 8.78
CA GLY A 36 1.59 14.07 10.00
C GLY A 36 2.23 13.09 10.98
N VAL A 37 2.34 11.80 10.64
CA VAL A 37 2.91 10.76 11.52
C VAL A 37 4.20 10.16 10.97
N VAL A 38 4.60 10.54 9.76
CA VAL A 38 5.83 10.08 9.10
C VAL A 38 6.89 11.17 9.23
N ASP A 39 8.05 10.81 9.80
CA ASP A 39 9.14 11.76 10.07
C ASP A 39 10.08 11.90 8.86
N VAL A 40 10.37 10.78 8.17
CA VAL A 40 11.28 10.71 7.02
C VAL A 40 10.59 10.02 5.86
N VAL A 41 10.75 10.56 4.65
CA VAL A 41 10.21 9.93 3.43
C VAL A 41 11.36 9.68 2.45
N SER A 42 11.47 8.44 1.99
CA SER A 42 12.41 7.98 0.96
C SER A 42 11.68 7.38 -0.23
N VAL A 43 12.29 7.48 -1.40
CA VAL A 43 11.84 6.78 -2.61
C VAL A 43 12.93 5.79 -2.97
N LEU A 44 12.60 4.51 -3.00
CA LEU A 44 13.56 3.43 -3.26
C LEU A 44 13.06 2.56 -4.40
N SER A 45 13.99 2.07 -5.22
CA SER A 45 13.68 0.99 -6.16
C SER A 45 13.37 -0.29 -5.39
N ALA A 46 12.40 -1.08 -5.87
CA ALA A 46 12.04 -2.36 -5.27
C ALA A 46 13.22 -3.34 -5.22
N ASP A 47 14.21 -3.17 -6.11
CA ASP A 47 15.43 -3.98 -6.14
C ASP A 47 16.53 -3.46 -5.20
N SER A 48 16.32 -2.31 -4.56
CA SER A 48 17.30 -1.75 -3.63
C SER A 48 17.19 -2.40 -2.26
N PRO A 49 18.32 -2.66 -1.56
CA PRO A 49 18.27 -3.12 -0.19
C PRO A 49 17.52 -2.09 0.67
N ALA A 50 16.62 -2.58 1.51
CA ALA A 50 15.87 -1.73 2.42
C ALA A 50 16.84 -1.02 3.38
N SER A 51 16.95 0.30 3.23
CA SER A 51 17.75 1.16 4.12
C SER A 51 16.83 2.18 4.76
N PHE A 52 16.84 2.25 6.08
CA PHE A 52 16.02 3.14 6.86
C PHE A 52 16.89 4.05 7.72
N ALA A 53 16.34 5.18 8.15
CA ALA A 53 17.02 6.06 9.09
C ALA A 53 17.33 5.32 10.40
N ASP A 54 18.47 5.61 11.00
CA ASP A 54 18.83 5.06 12.32
C ASP A 54 17.75 5.41 13.35
N GLY A 55 17.38 4.43 14.17
CA GLY A 55 16.31 4.58 15.16
C GLY A 55 14.90 4.49 14.61
N THR A 56 14.70 4.07 13.34
CA THR A 56 13.36 3.80 12.78
C THR A 56 12.68 2.68 13.57
N GLU A 57 11.49 2.96 14.09
CA GLU A 57 10.67 1.99 14.83
C GLU A 57 9.50 1.45 14.00
N VAL A 58 9.04 2.23 13.02
CA VAL A 58 7.98 1.84 12.10
C VAL A 58 8.39 2.23 10.68
N VAL A 59 8.30 1.28 9.76
CA VAL A 59 8.45 1.50 8.32
C VAL A 59 7.07 1.50 7.70
N VAL A 60 6.74 2.54 6.94
CA VAL A 60 5.52 2.61 6.15
C VAL A 60 5.88 2.42 4.68
N LEU A 61 5.50 1.29 4.11
CA LEU A 61 5.69 0.98 2.69
C LEU A 61 4.49 1.51 1.91
N HIS A 62 4.74 2.25 0.84
CA HIS A 62 3.70 2.74 -0.05
C HIS A 62 3.99 2.39 -1.51
N ASP A 63 2.92 2.03 -2.22
CA ASP A 63 2.95 1.71 -3.65
C ASP A 63 2.49 2.96 -4.43
N PRO A 64 3.33 3.53 -5.32
CA PRO A 64 2.96 4.70 -6.11
C PRO A 64 1.79 4.45 -7.07
N HIS A 65 1.52 3.18 -7.43
CA HIS A 65 0.33 2.83 -8.20
C HIS A 65 -1.00 3.05 -7.44
N ARG A 66 -0.96 3.50 -6.18
CA ARG A 66 -2.15 3.86 -5.40
C ARG A 66 -2.15 5.35 -5.04
N PRO A 67 -2.19 6.24 -6.05
CA PRO A 67 -2.00 7.68 -5.85
C PRO A 67 -3.11 8.35 -5.04
N LEU A 68 -4.28 7.73 -4.96
CA LEU A 68 -5.44 8.25 -4.23
C LEU A 68 -5.58 7.71 -2.82
N ALA A 69 -4.63 6.89 -2.35
CA ALA A 69 -4.64 6.40 -0.96
C ALA A 69 -4.61 7.60 0.01
N PRO A 70 -5.64 7.76 0.86
CA PRO A 70 -5.71 8.92 1.73
C PRO A 70 -4.68 8.84 2.86
N ALA A 71 -4.20 10.00 3.31
CA ALA A 71 -3.24 10.10 4.41
C ALA A 71 -3.76 9.46 5.73
N SER A 72 -5.07 9.37 5.91
CA SER A 72 -5.69 8.68 7.04
C SER A 72 -5.37 7.19 7.10
N LEU A 73 -5.14 6.52 5.96
CA LEU A 73 -4.67 5.14 5.95
C LEU A 73 -3.26 5.01 6.53
N VAL A 74 -2.36 5.97 6.24
CA VAL A 74 -1.02 6.02 6.84
C VAL A 74 -1.14 6.11 8.35
N THR A 75 -1.98 7.02 8.85
CA THR A 75 -2.21 7.19 10.29
C THR A 75 -2.77 5.92 10.93
N ALA A 76 -3.72 5.25 10.27
CA ALA A 76 -4.36 4.04 10.79
C ALA A 76 -3.37 2.87 10.92
N VAL A 77 -2.55 2.61 9.89
CA VAL A 77 -1.58 1.51 9.94
C VAL A 77 -0.44 1.78 10.94
N VAL A 78 0.02 3.03 11.06
CA VAL A 78 1.03 3.41 12.05
C VAL A 78 0.47 3.25 13.47
N ALA A 79 -0.77 3.68 13.72
CA ALA A 79 -1.43 3.53 15.01
C ALA A 79 -1.55 2.05 15.42
N ALA A 80 -1.91 1.17 14.49
CA ALA A 80 -2.01 -0.27 14.77
C ALA A 80 -0.66 -0.91 15.15
N VAL A 81 0.43 -0.52 14.48
CA VAL A 81 1.79 -0.99 14.84
C VAL A 81 2.22 -0.41 16.20
N ARG A 82 1.92 0.85 16.48
CA ARG A 82 2.17 1.47 17.79
C ARG A 82 1.38 0.80 18.90
N ALA A 83 0.17 0.30 18.62
CA ALA A 83 -0.65 -0.48 19.56
C ALA A 83 -0.12 -1.91 19.80
N GLY A 84 1.02 -2.28 19.19
CA GLY A 84 1.73 -3.51 19.48
C GLY A 84 1.71 -4.56 18.35
N ALA A 85 1.07 -4.31 17.20
CA ALA A 85 1.20 -5.21 16.04
C ALA A 85 2.62 -5.14 15.46
N ASP A 86 3.06 -6.23 14.80
CA ASP A 86 4.32 -6.24 14.07
C ASP A 86 4.15 -5.66 12.67
N ALA A 87 2.96 -5.83 12.10
CA ALA A 87 2.57 -5.23 10.83
C ALA A 87 1.09 -4.88 10.81
N ALA A 88 0.72 -3.88 9.99
CA ALA A 88 -0.66 -3.48 9.75
C ALA A 88 -0.88 -3.25 8.26
N VAL A 89 -2.01 -3.75 7.74
CA VAL A 89 -2.36 -3.71 6.31
C VAL A 89 -3.80 -3.25 6.15
N PRO A 90 -4.08 -2.23 5.32
CA PRO A 90 -5.45 -1.88 4.99
C PRO A 90 -6.08 -2.93 4.10
N VAL A 91 -7.35 -3.22 4.33
CA VAL A 91 -8.12 -4.20 3.56
C VAL A 91 -9.48 -3.67 3.16
N VAL A 92 -9.95 -4.10 2.02
CA VAL A 92 -11.34 -3.93 1.56
C VAL A 92 -11.94 -5.29 1.21
N GLU A 93 -13.25 -5.37 1.21
CA GLU A 93 -13.97 -6.56 0.81
C GLU A 93 -13.71 -6.89 -0.66
N VAL A 94 -13.70 -8.19 -0.98
CA VAL A 94 -13.65 -8.67 -2.36
C VAL A 94 -15.06 -8.66 -2.93
N THR A 95 -15.28 -7.85 -3.97
CA THR A 95 -16.58 -7.73 -4.66
C THR A 95 -16.71 -8.70 -5.84
N GLU A 96 -15.58 -9.12 -6.42
CA GLU A 96 -15.53 -10.02 -7.57
C GLU A 96 -15.80 -11.47 -7.19
N THR A 97 -16.20 -12.27 -8.18
CA THR A 97 -16.32 -13.73 -8.00
C THR A 97 -14.94 -14.39 -8.16
N VAL A 98 -14.45 -15.01 -7.11
CA VAL A 98 -13.16 -15.73 -7.12
C VAL A 98 -13.39 -17.22 -7.32
N LYS A 99 -12.66 -17.81 -8.26
CA LYS A 99 -12.67 -19.25 -8.55
C LYS A 99 -11.32 -19.84 -8.21
N GLU A 100 -11.34 -20.96 -7.50
CA GLU A 100 -10.15 -21.79 -7.32
C GLU A 100 -10.02 -22.69 -8.55
N VAL A 101 -8.80 -22.80 -9.07
CA VAL A 101 -8.48 -23.66 -10.23
C VAL A 101 -7.39 -24.67 -9.87
N ASP A 102 -7.44 -25.84 -10.47
CA ASP A 102 -6.39 -26.85 -10.35
C ASP A 102 -5.18 -26.50 -11.24
N SER A 103 -4.11 -27.30 -11.16
CA SER A 103 -2.91 -27.13 -11.98
C SER A 103 -3.15 -27.26 -13.49
N GLY A 104 -4.27 -27.83 -13.90
CA GLY A 104 -4.72 -27.96 -15.29
C GLY A 104 -5.61 -26.79 -15.75
N GLY A 105 -5.86 -25.79 -14.88
CA GLY A 105 -6.70 -24.63 -15.20
C GLY A 105 -8.21 -24.90 -15.11
N ARG A 106 -8.66 -26.04 -14.56
CA ARG A 106 -10.09 -26.34 -14.39
C ARG A 106 -10.60 -25.71 -13.09
N ILE A 107 -11.80 -25.14 -13.16
CA ILE A 107 -12.48 -24.59 -11.99
C ILE A 107 -12.83 -25.73 -11.03
N VAL A 108 -12.34 -25.66 -9.79
CA VAL A 108 -12.58 -26.60 -8.70
C VAL A 108 -13.78 -26.17 -7.87
N ARG A 109 -13.79 -24.89 -7.44
CA ARG A 109 -14.87 -24.33 -6.64
C ARG A 109 -14.95 -22.80 -6.74
N THR A 110 -16.06 -22.25 -6.30
CA THR A 110 -16.16 -20.82 -6.00
C THR A 110 -15.67 -20.60 -4.57
N VAL A 111 -14.76 -19.65 -4.39
CA VAL A 111 -14.30 -19.24 -3.05
C VAL A 111 -15.32 -18.27 -2.45
N PRO A 112 -15.85 -18.51 -1.25
CA PRO A 112 -16.73 -17.57 -0.56
C PRO A 112 -16.01 -16.23 -0.34
N ARG A 113 -16.67 -15.11 -0.66
CA ARG A 113 -16.06 -13.78 -0.59
C ARG A 113 -15.78 -13.31 0.84
N ASP A 114 -16.56 -13.78 1.80
CA ASP A 114 -16.39 -13.54 3.23
C ASP A 114 -15.13 -14.18 3.83
N GLU A 115 -14.52 -15.13 3.11
CA GLU A 115 -13.21 -15.70 3.45
C GLU A 115 -12.04 -14.89 2.86
N LEU A 116 -12.31 -13.86 2.06
CA LEU A 116 -11.30 -13.11 1.29
C LEU A 116 -11.30 -11.63 1.63
N VAL A 117 -10.11 -11.04 1.62
CA VAL A 117 -9.92 -9.60 1.67
C VAL A 117 -8.93 -9.15 0.61
N GLN A 118 -9.13 -7.97 0.05
CA GLN A 118 -8.18 -7.36 -0.86
C GLN A 118 -7.25 -6.46 -0.06
N LEU A 119 -5.95 -6.76 -0.10
CA LEU A 119 -4.93 -5.98 0.59
C LEU A 119 -4.66 -4.67 -0.16
N GLN A 120 -4.43 -3.60 0.61
CA GLN A 120 -4.09 -2.29 0.08
C GLN A 120 -2.74 -1.79 0.61
N TYR A 121 -2.33 -0.63 0.13
CA TYR A 121 -1.24 0.20 0.63
C TYR A 121 -1.82 1.56 1.09
N PRO A 122 -1.12 2.27 2.00
CA PRO A 122 0.18 1.94 2.62
C PRO A 122 0.09 0.80 3.63
N ARG A 123 1.22 0.13 3.89
CA ARG A 123 1.38 -0.88 4.96
C ARG A 123 2.38 -0.39 5.96
N ALA A 124 2.18 -0.65 7.25
CA ALA A 124 3.16 -0.34 8.29
C ALA A 124 3.75 -1.63 8.85
N VAL A 125 5.05 -1.64 9.11
CA VAL A 125 5.78 -2.83 9.57
C VAL A 125 6.87 -2.40 10.55
N ARG A 126 7.11 -3.17 11.62
CA ARG A 126 8.30 -3.02 12.45
C ARG A 126 9.54 -3.45 11.65
N PRO A 127 10.68 -2.75 11.73
CA PRO A 127 11.90 -3.17 11.03
C PRO A 127 12.28 -4.63 11.28
N SER A 128 12.10 -5.12 12.51
CA SER A 128 12.39 -6.51 12.90
C SER A 128 11.51 -7.56 12.22
N ALA A 129 10.33 -7.16 11.72
CA ALA A 129 9.39 -8.03 11.01
C ALA A 129 9.45 -7.84 9.48
N LEU A 130 10.26 -6.91 8.98
CA LEU A 130 10.43 -6.65 7.56
C LEU A 130 11.59 -7.46 7.01
N ARG A 131 11.37 -8.18 5.91
CA ARG A 131 12.39 -8.91 5.18
C ARG A 131 13.05 -8.03 4.12
N PRO A 132 14.25 -8.40 3.65
CA PRO A 132 14.96 -7.65 2.60
C PRO A 132 14.17 -7.52 1.29
N ASP A 133 13.29 -8.48 0.99
CA ASP A 133 12.40 -8.48 -0.18
C ASP A 133 11.13 -7.62 0.00
N GLY A 134 11.03 -6.89 1.12
CA GLY A 134 9.86 -6.06 1.45
C GLY A 134 8.66 -6.85 1.99
N SER A 135 8.75 -8.17 2.13
CA SER A 135 7.70 -8.99 2.72
C SER A 135 7.73 -8.95 4.25
N VAL A 136 6.60 -9.28 4.87
CA VAL A 136 6.49 -9.44 6.32
C VAL A 136 6.96 -10.84 6.72
N ALA A 137 7.72 -10.95 7.81
CA ALA A 137 8.23 -12.23 8.31
C ALA A 137 7.08 -13.16 8.68
N VAL A 138 7.26 -14.46 8.40
CA VAL A 138 6.32 -15.50 8.83
C VAL A 138 6.25 -15.54 10.35
N GLY A 139 5.03 -15.60 10.90
CA GLY A 139 4.80 -15.59 12.34
C GLY A 139 4.71 -14.19 12.97
N ALA A 140 5.02 -13.12 12.21
CA ALA A 140 4.76 -11.76 12.67
C ALA A 140 3.25 -11.52 12.85
N ARG A 141 2.89 -10.84 13.96
CA ARG A 141 1.50 -10.47 14.26
C ARG A 141 1.04 -9.35 13.31
N THR A 142 0.45 -9.76 12.19
CA THR A 142 -0.15 -8.83 11.24
C THR A 142 -1.62 -8.59 11.57
N VAL A 143 -2.03 -7.33 11.63
CA VAL A 143 -3.42 -6.93 11.81
C VAL A 143 -3.94 -6.21 10.58
N THR A 144 -5.24 -6.29 10.36
CA THR A 144 -5.90 -5.52 9.30
C THR A 144 -6.52 -4.25 9.85
N VAL A 145 -6.57 -3.21 9.03
CA VAL A 145 -7.32 -1.98 9.28
C VAL A 145 -8.29 -1.72 8.13
N PRO A 146 -9.39 -1.00 8.34
CA PRO A 146 -10.29 -0.63 7.24
C PRO A 146 -9.53 0.11 6.14
N GLY A 147 -9.70 -0.33 4.89
CA GLY A 147 -9.15 0.31 3.71
C GLY A 147 -10.04 1.43 3.18
N ALA A 148 -9.71 1.93 1.99
CA ALA A 148 -10.47 2.95 1.30
C ALA A 148 -10.77 2.49 -0.14
N ALA A 149 -12.03 2.63 -0.57
CA ALA A 149 -12.43 2.25 -1.93
C ALA A 149 -11.61 3.01 -2.99
N ASP A 150 -11.29 4.27 -2.72
CA ASP A 150 -10.53 5.12 -3.63
C ASP A 150 -9.02 4.78 -3.68
N ALA A 151 -8.52 3.92 -2.79
CA ALA A 151 -7.13 3.46 -2.81
C ALA A 151 -6.93 2.27 -3.78
N PHE A 152 -7.64 2.28 -4.93
CA PHE A 152 -7.46 1.29 -5.98
C PHE A 152 -6.14 1.48 -6.73
N PRO A 153 -5.59 0.42 -7.35
CA PRO A 153 -4.34 0.54 -8.10
C PRO A 153 -4.58 1.14 -9.49
N VAL A 154 -3.70 2.04 -9.91
CA VAL A 154 -3.61 2.58 -11.28
C VAL A 154 -2.58 1.77 -12.05
N ARG A 155 -3.01 0.91 -12.97
CA ARG A 155 -2.17 -0.03 -13.73
C ARG A 155 -2.08 0.31 -15.21
N ASP A 156 -3.04 1.09 -15.68
CA ASP A 156 -3.12 1.48 -17.09
C ASP A 156 -3.73 2.89 -17.25
N ARG A 157 -3.92 3.29 -18.52
CA ARG A 157 -4.49 4.61 -18.83
C ARG A 157 -5.96 4.75 -18.42
N LEU A 158 -6.73 3.66 -18.42
CA LEU A 158 -8.13 3.71 -18.01
C LEU A 158 -8.22 3.92 -16.50
N ASP A 159 -7.42 3.19 -15.73
CA ASP A 159 -7.31 3.40 -14.28
C ASP A 159 -6.89 4.84 -13.95
N LEU A 160 -5.95 5.41 -14.74
CA LEU A 160 -5.50 6.79 -14.56
C LEU A 160 -6.63 7.80 -14.82
N GLN A 161 -7.46 7.57 -15.85
CA GLN A 161 -8.62 8.42 -16.14
C GLN A 161 -9.66 8.32 -15.02
N LEU A 162 -9.90 7.12 -14.50
CA LEU A 162 -10.78 6.91 -13.36
C LEU A 162 -10.26 7.64 -12.12
N ALA A 163 -8.96 7.53 -11.84
CA ALA A 163 -8.32 8.23 -10.74
C ALA A 163 -8.46 9.75 -10.87
N ALA A 164 -8.32 10.30 -12.09
CA ALA A 164 -8.51 11.71 -12.36
C ALA A 164 -9.96 12.17 -12.10
N ALA A 165 -10.94 11.37 -12.51
CA ALA A 165 -12.35 11.66 -12.25
C ALA A 165 -12.67 11.64 -10.74
N VAL A 166 -12.15 10.64 -10.00
CA VAL A 166 -12.30 10.57 -8.54
C VAL A 166 -11.65 11.76 -7.86
N LEU A 167 -10.44 12.15 -8.28
CA LEU A 167 -9.74 13.29 -7.70
C LEU A 167 -10.50 14.61 -7.93
N ALA A 168 -11.04 14.82 -9.14
CA ALA A 168 -11.84 15.99 -9.46
C ALA A 168 -13.13 16.06 -8.62
N ALA A 169 -13.72 14.92 -8.28
CA ALA A 169 -14.93 14.87 -7.44
C ALA A 169 -14.65 15.16 -5.94
N ARG A 170 -13.39 15.15 -5.51
CA ARG A 170 -12.98 15.51 -4.13
C ARG A 170 -12.70 17.01 -3.95
N SER A 171 -12.56 17.75 -5.06
CA SER A 171 -12.27 19.20 -5.10
C SER A 171 -13.52 20.02 -5.01
#